data_ef9d44a586b8aa1f78df3d2214fac2e2
#
_entry.id   ef9d44a586b8aa1f78df3d2214fac2e2
#
_cell.length_a   1.000
_cell.length_b   1.000
_cell.length_c   1.000
_cell.angle_alpha   90.00
_cell.angle_beta   90.00
_cell.angle_gamma   90.00
#
_symmetry.space_group_name_H-M   'P 1'
#
loop_
_entity.id
_entity.type
_entity.pdbx_description
1 polymer ?
#
loop_
_entity_poly.entity_id
_entity_poly.type
_entity_poly.pdbx_seq_one_letter_code
_entity_poly.pdbx_strand_id
1 'polypeptide(L)'
;MSAHVDEVVREAAKGIQAELEHLTAEMTAMFVDVIPEFRHDDAVRRLMVASTSSNLAAIVDMLALNISLDDITVPPAAAEYARRFAQHDLSLEALLRAYRLGEHMFVQWAMTTLRDLDLPTDEALAAMSRIALLTNSYIDQVIERLIDIYGNERRRWDARTDAARAAQVRAVLDTEGLDLASAEKMLSTSLRGWHLAAIVWAGPGPADQVTARLRAGAALLAAATGKALLTISADEQTSWVWISSTGRPDPDVDLLERGLRDHPALRIALGEPSSGLDGFRQTFRDAQRARDVAATGADPDRALILHSRVALAGLLVDHLTDVRAWAGRVLGDLMRDDEATVRLRETVQVFLNARGSFTDAAARLHVHKNTVHYRVRKAEELLGHPLTENRLDIEVALLTCAQLGLKHPDHLRGDAAGSADAA
;
A
#
# COMPACT_ATOMS: atom_id res chain seq x y z
N MET A 1 -16.59 -48.42 29.16
CA MET A 1 -16.01 -47.18 29.72
C MET A 1 -16.32 -45.96 28.85
N SER A 2 -16.00 -45.94 27.53
CA SER A 2 -16.27 -44.79 26.66
C SER A 2 -17.75 -44.39 26.55
N ALA A 3 -18.66 -45.36 26.28
CA ALA A 3 -20.10 -45.09 26.13
C ALA A 3 -20.78 -44.53 27.40
N HIS A 4 -20.32 -44.93 28.58
CA HIS A 4 -20.83 -44.42 29.85
C HIS A 4 -20.32 -42.98 30.14
N VAL A 5 -19.08 -42.69 29.84
CA VAL A 5 -18.54 -41.33 29.92
C VAL A 5 -19.30 -40.36 28.99
N ASP A 6 -19.60 -40.79 27.75
CA ASP A 6 -20.37 -39.99 26.79
C ASP A 6 -21.82 -39.74 27.28
N GLU A 7 -22.40 -40.65 28.08
CA GLU A 7 -23.71 -40.47 28.70
C GLU A 7 -23.66 -39.43 29.83
N VAL A 8 -22.63 -39.49 30.67
CA VAL A 8 -22.39 -38.49 31.72
C VAL A 8 -22.16 -37.11 31.13
N VAL A 9 -21.35 -37.01 30.07
CA VAL A 9 -21.11 -35.73 29.33
C VAL A 9 -22.44 -35.17 28.79
N ARG A 10 -23.30 -36.02 28.24
CA ARG A 10 -24.62 -35.64 27.72
C ARG A 10 -25.55 -35.12 28.82
N GLU A 11 -25.54 -35.74 30.00
CA GLU A 11 -26.34 -35.28 31.11
C GLU A 11 -25.86 -33.94 31.67
N ALA A 12 -24.53 -33.76 31.79
CA ALA A 12 -23.96 -32.50 32.17
C ALA A 12 -24.29 -31.37 31.14
N ALA A 13 -24.26 -31.70 29.84
CA ALA A 13 -24.65 -30.75 28.78
C ALA A 13 -26.10 -30.29 28.90
N LYS A 14 -27.05 -31.20 29.25
CA LYS A 14 -28.45 -30.83 29.51
C LYS A 14 -28.59 -29.90 30.71
N GLY A 15 -27.83 -30.13 31.79
CA GLY A 15 -27.81 -29.26 32.96
C GLY A 15 -27.35 -27.83 32.58
N ILE A 16 -26.25 -27.73 31.80
CA ILE A 16 -25.76 -26.45 31.31
C ILE A 16 -26.76 -25.78 30.36
N GLN A 17 -27.45 -26.56 29.51
CA GLN A 17 -28.46 -26.04 28.59
C GLN A 17 -29.64 -25.39 29.32
N ALA A 18 -30.06 -25.93 30.47
CA ALA A 18 -31.13 -25.36 31.28
C ALA A 18 -30.78 -23.96 31.83
N GLU A 19 -29.50 -23.66 32.03
CA GLU A 19 -28.98 -22.40 32.60
C GLU A 19 -28.40 -21.46 31.53
N LEU A 20 -28.57 -21.75 30.24
CA LEU A 20 -27.85 -21.06 29.13
C LEU A 20 -28.05 -19.57 29.14
N GLU A 21 -29.25 -19.04 29.41
CA GLU A 21 -29.52 -17.60 29.46
C GLU A 21 -28.78 -16.95 30.64
N HIS A 22 -28.78 -17.57 31.79
CA HIS A 22 -28.07 -17.09 32.98
C HIS A 22 -26.55 -17.07 32.73
N LEU A 23 -26.00 -18.15 32.20
CA LEU A 23 -24.59 -18.29 31.89
C LEU A 23 -24.14 -17.28 30.81
N THR A 24 -24.96 -16.99 29.80
CA THR A 24 -24.72 -15.94 28.80
C THR A 24 -24.65 -14.58 29.45
N ALA A 25 -25.56 -14.23 30.35
CA ALA A 25 -25.60 -12.95 31.03
C ALA A 25 -24.37 -12.77 31.95
N GLU A 26 -24.01 -13.81 32.72
CA GLU A 26 -22.84 -13.79 33.60
C GLU A 26 -21.54 -13.60 32.79
N MET A 27 -21.36 -14.38 31.73
CA MET A 27 -20.17 -14.31 30.87
C MET A 27 -20.03 -12.93 30.18
N THR A 28 -21.12 -12.40 29.64
CA THR A 28 -21.08 -11.08 28.97
C THR A 28 -20.86 -9.96 29.97
N ALA A 29 -21.37 -10.02 31.19
CA ALA A 29 -21.09 -9.08 32.26
C ALA A 29 -19.59 -9.07 32.60
N MET A 30 -18.98 -10.26 32.73
CA MET A 30 -17.55 -10.40 33.01
C MET A 30 -16.71 -9.81 31.84
N PHE A 31 -17.08 -10.04 30.58
CA PHE A 31 -16.36 -9.47 29.45
C PHE A 31 -16.34 -7.94 29.52
N VAL A 32 -17.46 -7.29 29.82
CA VAL A 32 -17.55 -5.82 29.95
C VAL A 32 -16.73 -5.29 31.14
N ASP A 33 -16.62 -6.08 32.21
CA ASP A 33 -15.84 -5.69 33.40
C ASP A 33 -14.33 -5.80 33.14
N VAL A 34 -13.88 -6.89 32.53
CA VAL A 34 -12.46 -7.27 32.40
C VAL A 34 -11.81 -6.71 31.14
N ILE A 35 -12.58 -6.49 30.05
CA ILE A 35 -12.06 -6.05 28.75
C ILE A 35 -12.58 -4.64 28.45
N PRO A 36 -11.72 -3.58 28.57
CA PRO A 36 -12.14 -2.19 28.41
C PRO A 36 -12.78 -1.91 27.04
N GLU A 37 -12.32 -2.59 26.00
CA GLU A 37 -12.80 -2.47 24.62
C GLU A 37 -14.27 -2.90 24.48
N PHE A 38 -14.86 -3.62 25.44
CA PHE A 38 -16.25 -4.07 25.40
C PHE A 38 -17.24 -3.09 26.07
N ARG A 39 -16.75 -1.97 26.55
CA ARG A 39 -17.59 -0.89 27.13
C ARG A 39 -18.21 0.03 26.07
N HIS A 40 -18.60 -0.54 24.93
CA HIS A 40 -19.08 0.21 23.76
C HIS A 40 -20.59 0.36 23.67
N ASP A 41 -21.01 0.91 22.50
CA ASP A 41 -22.40 1.20 22.20
C ASP A 41 -23.32 -0.03 22.31
N ASP A 42 -24.62 0.22 22.43
CA ASP A 42 -25.62 -0.81 22.60
C ASP A 42 -25.75 -1.77 21.41
N ALA A 43 -25.34 -1.36 20.20
CA ALA A 43 -25.42 -2.20 19.02
C ALA A 43 -24.34 -3.32 19.04
N VAL A 44 -23.09 -2.94 19.35
CA VAL A 44 -21.98 -3.89 19.49
C VAL A 44 -22.22 -4.81 20.68
N ARG A 45 -22.78 -4.27 21.78
CA ARG A 45 -23.13 -5.08 22.97
C ARG A 45 -24.17 -6.17 22.66
N ARG A 46 -25.23 -5.86 21.90
CA ARG A 46 -26.22 -6.87 21.48
C ARG A 46 -25.60 -7.98 20.65
N LEU A 47 -24.67 -7.64 19.76
CA LEU A 47 -23.95 -8.65 18.96
C LEU A 47 -23.03 -9.52 19.82
N MET A 48 -22.38 -8.94 20.83
CA MET A 48 -21.58 -9.70 21.80
C MET A 48 -22.44 -10.73 22.54
N VAL A 49 -23.61 -10.33 23.07
CA VAL A 49 -24.54 -11.24 23.74
C VAL A 49 -25.01 -12.35 22.80
N ALA A 50 -25.40 -12.00 21.56
CA ALA A 50 -25.83 -12.99 20.57
C ALA A 50 -24.69 -13.95 20.16
N SER A 51 -23.47 -13.43 20.01
CA SER A 51 -22.28 -14.24 19.74
C SER A 51 -21.97 -15.20 20.90
N THR A 52 -21.99 -14.72 22.14
CA THR A 52 -21.76 -15.54 23.34
C THR A 52 -22.80 -16.63 23.46
N SER A 53 -24.09 -16.29 23.38
CA SER A 53 -25.20 -17.26 23.45
C SER A 53 -25.08 -18.33 22.35
N SER A 54 -24.77 -17.95 21.12
CA SER A 54 -24.66 -18.89 20.01
C SER A 54 -23.44 -19.82 20.12
N ASN A 55 -22.30 -19.34 20.66
CA ASN A 55 -21.16 -20.22 20.95
C ASN A 55 -21.43 -21.17 22.10
N LEU A 56 -22.06 -20.71 23.18
CA LEU A 56 -22.47 -21.58 24.29
C LEU A 56 -23.43 -22.66 23.81
N ALA A 57 -24.46 -22.31 23.04
CA ALA A 57 -25.39 -23.26 22.45
C ALA A 57 -24.66 -24.29 21.57
N ALA A 58 -23.73 -23.86 20.71
CA ALA A 58 -22.97 -24.77 19.85
C ALA A 58 -22.10 -25.75 20.64
N ILE A 59 -21.45 -25.31 21.74
CA ILE A 59 -20.68 -26.19 22.61
C ILE A 59 -21.61 -27.20 23.30
N VAL A 60 -22.76 -26.76 23.82
CA VAL A 60 -23.73 -27.64 24.49
C VAL A 60 -24.29 -28.65 23.51
N ASP A 61 -24.67 -28.26 22.29
CA ASP A 61 -25.16 -29.17 21.25
C ASP A 61 -24.09 -30.18 20.83
N MET A 62 -22.84 -29.77 20.69
CA MET A 62 -21.72 -30.67 20.41
C MET A 62 -21.56 -31.74 21.51
N LEU A 63 -21.63 -31.35 22.77
CA LEU A 63 -21.53 -32.28 23.91
C LEU A 63 -22.75 -33.19 24.04
N ALA A 64 -23.95 -32.64 23.83
CA ALA A 64 -25.21 -33.37 23.97
C ALA A 64 -25.46 -34.39 22.84
N LEU A 65 -25.12 -34.02 21.61
CA LEU A 65 -25.40 -34.79 20.39
C LEU A 65 -24.17 -35.54 19.86
N ASN A 66 -23.02 -35.41 20.52
CA ASN A 66 -21.73 -35.98 20.11
C ASN A 66 -21.39 -35.65 18.65
N ILE A 67 -21.56 -34.36 18.26
CA ILE A 67 -21.27 -33.86 16.93
C ILE A 67 -19.77 -33.88 16.73
N SER A 68 -19.32 -34.31 15.55
CA SER A 68 -17.88 -34.24 15.18
C SER A 68 -17.40 -32.81 15.10
N LEU A 69 -16.17 -32.57 15.56
CA LEU A 69 -15.51 -31.26 15.42
C LEU A 69 -15.39 -30.81 13.95
N ASP A 70 -15.27 -31.77 13.03
CA ASP A 70 -15.18 -31.48 11.58
C ASP A 70 -16.47 -30.88 11.01
N ASP A 71 -17.63 -31.13 11.65
CA ASP A 71 -18.95 -30.63 11.24
C ASP A 71 -19.27 -29.24 11.85
N ILE A 72 -18.40 -28.71 12.70
CA ILE A 72 -18.64 -27.46 13.42
C ILE A 72 -18.31 -26.27 12.53
N THR A 73 -19.28 -25.37 12.41
CA THR A 73 -19.10 -24.05 11.73
C THR A 73 -19.17 -22.94 12.76
N VAL A 74 -18.46 -21.82 12.44
CA VAL A 74 -18.57 -20.62 13.27
C VAL A 74 -20.02 -20.14 13.29
N PRO A 75 -20.62 -19.92 14.46
CA PRO A 75 -21.98 -19.40 14.54
C PRO A 75 -22.11 -18.07 13.78
N PRO A 76 -23.20 -17.86 13.02
CA PRO A 76 -23.39 -16.63 12.25
C PRO A 76 -23.28 -15.35 13.07
N ALA A 77 -23.79 -15.37 14.32
CA ALA A 77 -23.70 -14.23 15.23
C ALA A 77 -22.25 -13.94 15.65
N ALA A 78 -21.42 -14.96 15.84
CA ALA A 78 -20.01 -14.82 16.17
C ALA A 78 -19.22 -14.24 14.97
N ALA A 79 -19.51 -14.73 13.75
CA ALA A 79 -18.92 -14.19 12.53
C ALA A 79 -19.30 -12.72 12.30
N GLU A 80 -20.56 -12.35 12.51
CA GLU A 80 -21.01 -10.95 12.37
C GLU A 80 -20.38 -10.06 13.44
N TYR A 81 -20.27 -10.54 14.68
CA TYR A 81 -19.59 -9.82 15.74
C TYR A 81 -18.14 -9.54 15.41
N ALA A 82 -17.39 -10.52 14.89
CA ALA A 82 -16.02 -10.34 14.45
C ALA A 82 -15.88 -9.31 13.31
N ARG A 83 -16.83 -9.29 12.35
CA ARG A 83 -16.85 -8.27 11.29
C ARG A 83 -17.07 -6.87 11.86
N ARG A 84 -18.05 -6.71 12.79
CA ARG A 84 -18.30 -5.41 13.43
C ARG A 84 -17.11 -4.95 14.26
N PHE A 85 -16.46 -5.89 14.93
CA PHE A 85 -15.23 -5.61 15.69
C PHE A 85 -14.14 -5.01 14.79
N ALA A 86 -13.94 -5.59 13.61
CA ALA A 86 -13.01 -5.09 12.59
C ALA A 86 -13.40 -3.69 12.05
N GLN A 87 -14.71 -3.44 11.81
CA GLN A 87 -15.23 -2.17 11.29
C GLN A 87 -15.11 -1.02 12.29
N HIS A 88 -15.17 -1.29 13.60
CA HIS A 88 -15.04 -0.31 14.66
C HIS A 88 -13.60 -0.11 15.17
N ASP A 89 -12.61 -0.63 14.44
CA ASP A 89 -11.19 -0.53 14.81
C ASP A 89 -10.84 -1.14 16.18
N LEU A 90 -11.63 -2.12 16.63
CA LEU A 90 -11.41 -2.80 17.88
C LEU A 90 -10.35 -3.90 17.73
N SER A 91 -9.54 -4.10 18.75
CA SER A 91 -8.39 -5.00 18.73
C SER A 91 -8.80 -6.48 18.61
N LEU A 92 -8.22 -7.20 17.66
CA LEU A 92 -8.37 -8.66 17.55
C LEU A 92 -7.96 -9.35 18.87
N GLU A 93 -6.95 -8.84 19.55
CA GLU A 93 -6.48 -9.38 20.83
C GLU A 93 -7.59 -9.34 21.90
N ALA A 94 -8.38 -8.26 21.96
CA ALA A 94 -9.53 -8.17 22.86
C ALA A 94 -10.58 -9.23 22.56
N LEU A 95 -10.86 -9.48 21.27
CA LEU A 95 -11.77 -10.56 20.86
C LEU A 95 -11.26 -11.94 21.30
N LEU A 96 -9.99 -12.26 21.03
CA LEU A 96 -9.37 -13.53 21.41
C LEU A 96 -9.33 -13.72 22.94
N ARG A 97 -9.10 -12.64 23.68
CA ARG A 97 -9.13 -12.66 25.15
C ARG A 97 -10.50 -13.02 25.69
N ALA A 98 -11.58 -12.54 25.07
CA ALA A 98 -12.95 -12.91 25.45
C ALA A 98 -13.21 -14.40 25.25
N TYR A 99 -12.77 -15.00 24.13
CA TYR A 99 -12.91 -16.43 23.89
C TYR A 99 -12.20 -17.28 24.94
N ARG A 100 -10.97 -16.92 25.32
CA ARG A 100 -10.21 -17.63 26.37
C ARG A 100 -10.87 -17.50 27.76
N LEU A 101 -11.39 -16.31 28.08
CA LEU A 101 -12.15 -16.12 29.33
C LEU A 101 -13.44 -16.93 29.33
N GLY A 102 -14.14 -16.94 28.20
CA GLY A 102 -15.37 -17.74 28.03
C GLY A 102 -15.14 -19.24 28.17
N GLU A 103 -14.07 -19.76 27.57
CA GLU A 103 -13.64 -21.15 27.73
C GLU A 103 -13.39 -21.48 29.19
N HIS A 104 -12.64 -20.66 29.90
CA HIS A 104 -12.35 -20.87 31.31
C HIS A 104 -13.63 -20.91 32.16
N MET A 105 -14.55 -19.99 31.94
CA MET A 105 -15.85 -19.97 32.65
C MET A 105 -16.69 -21.22 32.35
N PHE A 106 -16.77 -21.59 31.05
CA PHE A 106 -17.54 -22.78 30.66
C PHE A 106 -17.02 -24.07 31.34
N VAL A 107 -15.69 -24.23 31.38
CA VAL A 107 -15.05 -25.37 32.05
C VAL A 107 -15.35 -25.36 33.55
N GLN A 108 -15.38 -24.22 34.21
CA GLN A 108 -15.76 -24.11 35.63
C GLN A 108 -17.23 -24.47 35.87
N TRP A 109 -18.13 -24.02 34.99
CA TRP A 109 -19.56 -24.41 35.11
C TRP A 109 -19.76 -25.91 34.89
N ALA A 110 -19.09 -26.49 33.91
CA ALA A 110 -19.13 -27.93 33.67
C ALA A 110 -18.63 -28.72 34.89
N MET A 111 -17.58 -28.26 35.57
CA MET A 111 -17.07 -28.87 36.79
C MET A 111 -18.11 -28.80 37.92
N THR A 112 -18.79 -27.67 38.08
CA THR A 112 -19.86 -27.53 39.09
C THR A 112 -21.03 -28.44 38.79
N THR A 113 -21.51 -28.50 37.55
CA THR A 113 -22.60 -29.39 37.11
C THR A 113 -22.27 -30.86 37.35
N LEU A 114 -21.05 -31.31 37.02
CA LEU A 114 -20.60 -32.68 37.23
C LEU A 114 -20.54 -33.04 38.73
N ARG A 115 -20.14 -32.10 39.59
CA ARG A 115 -20.12 -32.31 41.04
C ARG A 115 -21.53 -32.54 41.60
N ASP A 116 -22.54 -31.85 41.05
CA ASP A 116 -23.92 -31.94 41.50
C ASP A 116 -24.65 -33.23 41.02
N LEU A 117 -24.03 -34.01 40.11
CA LEU A 117 -24.53 -35.31 39.63
C LEU A 117 -24.17 -36.49 40.55
N ASP A 118 -23.45 -36.26 41.65
CA ASP A 118 -23.08 -37.31 42.66
C ASP A 118 -22.43 -38.57 42.02
N LEU A 119 -21.46 -38.35 41.12
CA LEU A 119 -20.78 -39.40 40.36
C LEU A 119 -19.57 -39.98 41.12
N PRO A 120 -19.17 -41.23 40.84
CA PRO A 120 -17.84 -41.73 41.22
C PRO A 120 -16.73 -40.83 40.73
N THR A 121 -15.68 -40.58 41.56
CA THR A 121 -14.61 -39.66 41.26
C THR A 121 -13.93 -39.92 39.89
N ASP A 122 -13.70 -41.20 39.55
CA ASP A 122 -13.05 -41.59 38.29
C ASP A 122 -13.93 -41.27 37.06
N GLU A 123 -15.27 -41.43 37.23
CA GLU A 123 -16.22 -41.08 36.14
C GLU A 123 -16.35 -39.58 35.98
N ALA A 124 -16.44 -38.83 37.05
CA ALA A 124 -16.47 -37.37 37.03
C ALA A 124 -15.18 -36.79 36.40
N LEU A 125 -14.01 -37.33 36.73
CA LEU A 125 -12.74 -36.92 36.17
C LEU A 125 -12.64 -37.23 34.66
N ALA A 126 -13.08 -38.42 34.23
CA ALA A 126 -13.11 -38.81 32.83
C ALA A 126 -14.07 -37.93 32.01
N ALA A 127 -15.27 -37.66 32.52
CA ALA A 127 -16.24 -36.76 31.89
C ALA A 127 -15.68 -35.31 31.79
N MET A 128 -15.10 -34.79 32.87
CA MET A 128 -14.47 -33.46 32.89
C MET A 128 -13.34 -33.32 31.86
N SER A 129 -12.48 -34.35 31.81
CA SER A 129 -11.38 -34.35 30.82
C SER A 129 -11.93 -34.36 29.37
N ARG A 130 -13.03 -35.09 29.12
CA ARG A 130 -13.68 -35.14 27.81
C ARG A 130 -14.31 -33.78 27.45
N ILE A 131 -15.06 -33.17 28.39
CA ILE A 131 -15.66 -31.83 28.19
C ILE A 131 -14.59 -30.79 27.92
N ALA A 132 -13.54 -30.75 28.74
CA ALA A 132 -12.46 -29.78 28.57
C ALA A 132 -11.76 -29.93 27.22
N LEU A 133 -11.45 -31.17 26.80
CA LEU A 133 -10.81 -31.43 25.48
C LEU A 133 -11.69 -30.96 24.33
N LEU A 134 -12.98 -31.29 24.33
CA LEU A 134 -13.91 -30.95 23.27
C LEU A 134 -14.14 -29.43 23.22
N THR A 135 -14.31 -28.78 24.37
CA THR A 135 -14.48 -27.30 24.45
C THR A 135 -13.26 -26.58 23.94
N ASN A 136 -12.07 -27.00 24.37
CA ASN A 136 -10.79 -26.40 23.89
C ASN A 136 -10.67 -26.55 22.38
N SER A 137 -10.90 -27.76 21.83
CA SER A 137 -10.81 -27.98 20.38
C SER A 137 -11.85 -27.17 19.59
N TYR A 138 -13.06 -26.98 20.12
CA TYR A 138 -14.08 -26.12 19.52
C TYR A 138 -13.62 -24.67 19.49
N ILE A 139 -13.15 -24.15 20.62
CA ILE A 139 -12.70 -22.77 20.74
C ILE A 139 -11.52 -22.48 19.83
N ASP A 140 -10.54 -23.39 19.73
CA ASP A 140 -9.41 -23.23 18.83
C ASP A 140 -9.84 -23.14 17.36
N GLN A 141 -10.75 -24.01 16.89
CA GLN A 141 -11.28 -23.95 15.53
C GLN A 141 -12.07 -22.65 15.26
N VAL A 142 -12.89 -22.23 16.22
CA VAL A 142 -13.65 -20.97 16.09
C VAL A 142 -12.70 -19.78 16.03
N ILE A 143 -11.70 -19.73 16.90
CA ILE A 143 -10.68 -18.66 16.92
C ILE A 143 -9.96 -18.57 15.57
N GLU A 144 -9.47 -19.68 15.03
CA GLU A 144 -8.77 -19.70 13.74
C GLU A 144 -9.61 -19.09 12.63
N ARG A 145 -10.88 -19.49 12.53
CA ARG A 145 -11.81 -18.94 11.53
C ARG A 145 -12.17 -17.47 11.78
N LEU A 146 -12.27 -17.04 13.03
CA LEU A 146 -12.55 -15.65 13.38
C LEU A 146 -11.37 -14.71 13.06
N ILE A 147 -10.13 -15.18 13.20
CA ILE A 147 -8.94 -14.44 12.78
C ILE A 147 -9.05 -14.14 11.27
N ASP A 148 -9.42 -15.12 10.47
CA ASP A 148 -9.61 -14.95 9.03
C ASP A 148 -10.76 -13.99 8.68
N ILE A 149 -11.92 -14.15 9.36
CA ILE A 149 -13.08 -13.28 9.16
C ILE A 149 -12.73 -11.83 9.51
N TYR A 150 -12.13 -11.61 10.68
CA TYR A 150 -11.69 -10.29 11.14
C TYR A 150 -10.68 -9.68 10.17
N GLY A 151 -9.64 -10.42 9.80
CA GLY A 151 -8.58 -9.95 8.91
C GLY A 151 -9.11 -9.60 7.50
N ASN A 152 -10.02 -10.42 6.96
CA ASN A 152 -10.66 -10.16 5.67
C ASN A 152 -11.55 -8.90 5.72
N GLU A 153 -12.36 -8.76 6.76
CA GLU A 153 -13.25 -7.60 6.93
C GLU A 153 -12.44 -6.31 7.15
N ARG A 154 -11.37 -6.38 7.96
CA ARG A 154 -10.47 -5.25 8.18
C ARG A 154 -9.86 -4.75 6.87
N ARG A 155 -9.32 -5.67 6.05
CA ARG A 155 -8.78 -5.32 4.72
C ARG A 155 -9.83 -4.68 3.82
N ARG A 156 -11.06 -5.22 3.81
CA ARG A 156 -12.17 -4.67 3.01
C ARG A 156 -12.59 -3.28 3.49
N TRP A 157 -12.62 -3.07 4.81
CA TRP A 157 -13.00 -1.80 5.41
C TRP A 157 -11.96 -0.72 5.13
N ASP A 158 -10.67 -1.04 5.30
CA ASP A 158 -9.55 -0.16 4.99
C ASP A 158 -9.57 0.21 3.51
N ALA A 159 -9.75 -0.76 2.61
CA ALA A 159 -9.84 -0.51 1.17
C ALA A 159 -11.03 0.40 0.77
N ARG A 160 -12.20 0.24 1.41
CA ARG A 160 -13.36 1.13 1.16
C ARG A 160 -13.10 2.54 1.66
N THR A 161 -12.48 2.69 2.83
CA THR A 161 -12.13 3.98 3.41
C THR A 161 -11.09 4.70 2.53
N ASP A 162 -10.07 3.97 2.06
CA ASP A 162 -9.05 4.47 1.15
C ASP A 162 -9.66 4.87 -0.20
N ALA A 163 -10.56 4.05 -0.76
CA ALA A 163 -11.26 4.38 -2.00
C ALA A 163 -12.12 5.65 -1.88
N ALA A 164 -12.83 5.82 -0.75
CA ALA A 164 -13.61 7.03 -0.48
C ALA A 164 -12.70 8.26 -0.36
N ARG A 165 -11.57 8.16 0.37
CA ARG A 165 -10.57 9.23 0.45
C ARG A 165 -9.94 9.54 -0.90
N ALA A 166 -9.59 8.53 -1.68
CA ALA A 166 -9.09 8.71 -3.04
C ALA A 166 -10.09 9.44 -3.93
N ALA A 167 -11.37 9.11 -3.84
CA ALA A 167 -12.43 9.80 -4.57
C ALA A 167 -12.56 11.29 -4.15
N GLN A 168 -12.49 11.59 -2.86
CA GLN A 168 -12.49 12.95 -2.34
C GLN A 168 -11.29 13.76 -2.84
N VAL A 169 -10.08 13.17 -2.80
CA VAL A 169 -8.88 13.83 -3.32
C VAL A 169 -9.00 14.07 -4.82
N ARG A 170 -9.45 13.08 -5.62
CA ARG A 170 -9.68 13.25 -7.05
C ARG A 170 -10.69 14.37 -7.32
N ALA A 171 -11.79 14.44 -6.58
CA ALA A 171 -12.77 15.52 -6.72
C ALA A 171 -12.14 16.90 -6.47
N VAL A 172 -11.24 17.04 -5.48
CA VAL A 172 -10.51 18.30 -5.24
C VAL A 172 -9.52 18.61 -6.35
N LEU A 173 -8.86 17.59 -6.93
CA LEU A 173 -7.90 17.77 -8.01
C LEU A 173 -8.57 18.17 -9.33
N ASP A 174 -9.72 17.57 -9.65
CA ASP A 174 -10.33 17.64 -10.98
C ASP A 174 -11.45 18.69 -11.09
N THR A 175 -12.05 19.10 -9.96
CA THR A 175 -13.16 20.07 -10.01
C THR A 175 -12.63 21.50 -10.16
N GLU A 176 -12.86 22.09 -11.34
CA GLU A 176 -12.60 23.51 -11.56
C GLU A 176 -13.58 24.38 -10.76
N GLY A 177 -13.09 25.50 -10.22
CA GLY A 177 -13.91 26.46 -9.49
C GLY A 177 -14.32 26.03 -8.08
N LEU A 178 -13.82 24.90 -7.58
CA LEU A 178 -14.05 24.51 -6.17
C LEU A 178 -13.40 25.54 -5.24
N ASP A 179 -14.19 26.08 -4.32
CA ASP A 179 -13.68 27.04 -3.34
C ASP A 179 -12.85 26.35 -2.23
N LEU A 180 -11.98 27.13 -1.60
CA LEU A 180 -11.07 26.65 -0.58
C LEU A 180 -11.79 25.99 0.60
N ALA A 181 -12.88 26.60 1.09
CA ALA A 181 -13.59 26.09 2.28
C ALA A 181 -14.24 24.73 2.00
N SER A 182 -14.84 24.56 0.81
CA SER A 182 -15.39 23.28 0.34
C SER A 182 -14.31 22.21 0.20
N ALA A 183 -13.16 22.55 -0.37
CA ALA A 183 -12.02 21.63 -0.50
C ALA A 183 -11.45 21.21 0.87
N GLU A 184 -11.26 22.16 1.79
CA GLU A 184 -10.80 21.89 3.16
C GLU A 184 -11.79 20.98 3.93
N LYS A 185 -13.10 21.20 3.74
CA LYS A 185 -14.15 20.36 4.33
C LYS A 185 -14.11 18.93 3.78
N MET A 186 -13.94 18.77 2.46
CA MET A 186 -13.88 17.45 1.81
C MET A 186 -12.68 16.63 2.29
N LEU A 187 -11.51 17.26 2.42
CA LEU A 187 -10.28 16.57 2.81
C LEU A 187 -10.07 16.55 4.34
N SER A 188 -10.88 17.28 5.11
CA SER A 188 -10.70 17.48 6.55
C SER A 188 -9.27 17.95 6.90
N THR A 189 -8.69 18.79 6.03
CA THR A 189 -7.31 19.26 6.11
C THR A 189 -7.21 20.69 5.62
N SER A 190 -6.34 21.51 6.23
CA SER A 190 -6.09 22.86 5.76
C SER A 190 -5.28 22.90 4.49
N LEU A 191 -5.75 23.67 3.51
CA LEU A 191 -5.11 23.88 2.21
C LEU A 191 -4.52 25.29 2.03
N ARG A 192 -4.38 26.06 3.12
CA ARG A 192 -3.89 27.46 3.08
C ARG A 192 -2.36 27.58 3.03
N GLY A 193 -1.66 26.52 3.45
CA GLY A 193 -0.20 26.50 3.55
C GLY A 193 0.49 26.09 2.25
N TRP A 194 1.71 25.61 2.40
CA TRP A 194 2.51 25.01 1.34
C TRP A 194 2.25 23.51 1.26
N HIS A 195 2.27 22.99 0.07
CA HIS A 195 2.05 21.59 -0.23
C HIS A 195 3.17 21.05 -1.11
N LEU A 196 3.57 19.82 -0.84
CA LEU A 196 4.49 19.04 -1.66
C LEU A 196 3.88 17.66 -1.86
N ALA A 197 3.58 17.29 -3.09
CA ALA A 197 3.06 15.98 -3.42
C ALA A 197 4.15 15.03 -3.89
N ALA A 198 3.97 13.78 -3.57
CA ALA A 198 4.75 12.66 -4.08
C ALA A 198 3.83 11.53 -4.55
N ILE A 199 4.26 10.82 -5.57
CA ILE A 199 3.68 9.54 -5.98
C ILE A 199 4.72 8.47 -5.63
N VAL A 200 4.29 7.51 -4.82
CA VAL A 200 5.09 6.37 -4.36
C VAL A 200 4.53 5.12 -5.02
N TRP A 201 5.35 4.33 -5.69
CA TRP A 201 4.88 3.07 -6.28
C TRP A 201 5.90 1.94 -6.11
N ALA A 202 5.36 0.72 -6.08
CA ALA A 202 6.17 -0.49 -6.03
C ALA A 202 6.52 -0.94 -7.45
N GLY A 203 7.80 -1.13 -7.72
CA GLY A 203 8.29 -1.82 -8.90
C GLY A 203 8.12 -3.35 -8.79
N PRO A 204 8.64 -4.11 -9.77
CA PRO A 204 8.51 -5.57 -9.80
C PRO A 204 8.96 -6.23 -8.49
N GLY A 205 8.20 -7.25 -8.05
CA GLY A 205 8.51 -8.00 -6.83
C GLY A 205 7.30 -8.73 -6.25
N PRO A 206 7.46 -9.45 -5.11
CA PRO A 206 6.40 -10.21 -4.47
C PRO A 206 5.19 -9.34 -4.09
N ALA A 207 3.98 -9.79 -4.43
CA ALA A 207 2.74 -9.03 -4.22
C ALA A 207 2.41 -8.82 -2.72
N ASP A 208 2.77 -9.77 -1.88
CA ASP A 208 2.59 -9.72 -0.42
C ASP A 208 3.40 -8.61 0.27
N GLN A 209 4.46 -8.12 -0.38
CA GLN A 209 5.33 -7.07 0.15
C GLN A 209 4.98 -5.65 -0.34
N VAL A 210 4.04 -5.50 -1.26
CA VAL A 210 3.71 -4.19 -1.86
C VAL A 210 3.30 -3.17 -0.81
N THR A 211 2.36 -3.53 0.07
CA THR A 211 1.89 -2.63 1.14
C THR A 211 3.02 -2.20 2.08
N ALA A 212 3.92 -3.12 2.43
CA ALA A 212 5.07 -2.81 3.28
C ALA A 212 6.04 -1.83 2.59
N ARG A 213 6.27 -2.00 1.28
CA ARG A 213 7.10 -1.10 0.46
C ARG A 213 6.49 0.29 0.36
N LEU A 214 5.19 0.41 0.08
CA LEU A 214 4.50 1.70 0.02
C LEU A 214 4.57 2.44 1.36
N ARG A 215 4.39 1.72 2.48
CA ARG A 215 4.57 2.28 3.83
C ARG A 215 6.01 2.75 4.08
N ALA A 216 7.01 1.98 3.64
CA ALA A 216 8.42 2.40 3.73
C ALA A 216 8.68 3.69 2.95
N GLY A 217 8.10 3.85 1.74
CA GLY A 217 8.19 5.08 0.96
C GLY A 217 7.56 6.28 1.65
N ALA A 218 6.40 6.12 2.25
CA ALA A 218 5.77 7.16 3.06
C ALA A 218 6.63 7.51 4.29
N ALA A 219 7.21 6.51 4.97
CA ALA A 219 8.11 6.73 6.10
C ALA A 219 9.38 7.50 5.70
N LEU A 220 9.99 7.19 4.55
CA LEU A 220 11.12 7.94 3.99
C LEU A 220 10.77 9.40 3.71
N LEU A 221 9.60 9.67 3.13
CA LEU A 221 9.12 11.03 2.89
C LEU A 221 8.87 11.78 4.20
N ALA A 222 8.28 11.11 5.21
CA ALA A 222 8.10 11.69 6.55
C ALA A 222 9.44 12.06 7.18
N ALA A 223 10.43 11.16 7.12
CA ALA A 223 11.77 11.39 7.65
C ALA A 223 12.48 12.54 6.91
N ALA A 224 12.40 12.58 5.57
CA ALA A 224 13.05 13.60 4.75
C ALA A 224 12.45 15.01 4.90
N THR A 225 11.20 15.11 5.35
CA THR A 225 10.50 16.39 5.50
C THR A 225 10.25 16.78 6.95
N GLY A 226 10.33 15.83 7.89
CA GLY A 226 9.99 16.03 9.30
C GLY A 226 8.53 16.41 9.54
N LYS A 227 7.60 16.03 8.65
CA LYS A 227 6.19 16.45 8.65
C LYS A 227 5.23 15.27 8.61
N ALA A 228 4.02 15.51 9.09
CA ALA A 228 2.91 14.59 8.92
C ALA A 228 2.47 14.53 7.45
N LEU A 229 2.04 13.35 7.01
CA LEU A 229 1.65 13.07 5.63
C LEU A 229 0.15 12.82 5.52
N LEU A 230 -0.46 13.34 4.44
CA LEU A 230 -1.71 12.82 3.92
C LEU A 230 -1.36 11.73 2.89
N THR A 231 -1.62 10.47 3.23
CA THR A 231 -1.34 9.33 2.35
C THR A 231 -2.64 8.72 1.86
N ILE A 232 -2.74 8.51 0.56
CA ILE A 232 -3.91 7.96 -0.14
C ILE A 232 -3.47 6.75 -0.96
N SER A 233 -4.11 5.62 -0.78
CA SER A 233 -3.95 4.47 -1.67
C SER A 233 -4.67 4.76 -2.99
N ALA A 234 -3.92 4.93 -4.08
CA ALA A 234 -4.48 5.20 -5.40
C ALA A 234 -4.93 3.92 -6.10
N ASP A 235 -4.13 2.88 -5.94
CA ASP A 235 -4.36 1.51 -6.37
C ASP A 235 -3.51 0.55 -5.51
N GLU A 236 -3.47 -0.74 -5.87
CA GLU A 236 -2.75 -1.77 -5.12
C GLU A 236 -1.23 -1.54 -5.07
N GLN A 237 -0.66 -0.84 -6.05
CA GLN A 237 0.78 -0.65 -6.21
C GLN A 237 1.23 0.81 -6.05
N THR A 238 0.28 1.75 -5.83
CA THR A 238 0.56 3.18 -5.86
C THR A 238 -0.08 3.90 -4.68
N SER A 239 0.69 4.75 -4.01
CA SER A 239 0.20 5.70 -3.02
C SER A 239 0.48 7.12 -3.44
N TRP A 240 -0.50 8.01 -3.24
CA TRP A 240 -0.33 9.45 -3.33
C TRP A 240 -0.06 10.00 -1.95
N VAL A 241 0.90 10.90 -1.86
CA VAL A 241 1.33 11.47 -0.58
C VAL A 241 1.40 12.97 -0.70
N TRP A 242 0.84 13.70 0.28
CA TRP A 242 1.02 15.15 0.41
C TRP A 242 1.65 15.47 1.75
N ILE A 243 2.61 16.36 1.70
CA ILE A 243 3.22 17.03 2.84
C ILE A 243 2.65 18.44 2.86
N SER A 244 1.98 18.82 3.95
CA SER A 244 1.43 20.16 4.14
C SER A 244 2.14 20.86 5.29
N SER A 245 2.52 22.14 5.11
CA SER A 245 3.23 22.91 6.11
C SER A 245 2.97 24.40 5.97
N THR A 246 3.26 25.18 7.03
CA THR A 246 3.14 26.64 7.01
C THR A 246 4.22 27.32 6.19
N GLY A 247 5.43 26.75 6.12
CA GLY A 247 6.53 27.21 5.31
C GLY A 247 6.77 26.29 4.11
N ARG A 248 7.55 26.76 3.12
CA ARG A 248 7.90 25.95 1.95
C ARG A 248 8.64 24.68 2.37
N PRO A 249 8.15 23.49 2.01
CA PRO A 249 8.85 22.23 2.29
C PRO A 249 10.16 22.18 1.51
N ASP A 250 11.21 21.72 2.17
CA ASP A 250 12.53 21.48 1.58
C ASP A 250 12.96 20.05 1.98
N PRO A 251 12.63 19.05 1.17
CA PRO A 251 12.92 17.65 1.50
C PRO A 251 14.42 17.37 1.40
N ASP A 252 14.96 16.61 2.36
CA ASP A 252 16.32 16.06 2.29
C ASP A 252 16.41 15.01 1.17
N VAL A 253 16.83 15.47 -0.03
CA VAL A 253 16.97 14.63 -1.23
C VAL A 253 18.01 13.53 -1.02
N ASP A 254 19.12 13.84 -0.33
CA ASP A 254 20.19 12.87 -0.09
C ASP A 254 19.70 11.73 0.84
N LEU A 255 18.84 12.05 1.82
CA LEU A 255 18.21 11.04 2.67
C LEU A 255 17.27 10.15 1.85
N LEU A 256 16.45 10.72 0.97
CA LEU A 256 15.59 9.95 0.08
C LEU A 256 16.40 9.03 -0.84
N GLU A 257 17.46 9.54 -1.48
CA GLU A 257 18.32 8.74 -2.36
C GLU A 257 19.05 7.62 -1.60
N ARG A 258 19.50 7.88 -0.35
CA ARG A 258 20.10 6.84 0.50
C ARG A 258 19.07 5.78 0.89
N GLY A 259 17.90 6.19 1.40
CA GLY A 259 16.87 5.27 1.82
C GLY A 259 16.31 4.41 0.69
N LEU A 260 16.20 4.95 -0.51
CA LEU A 260 15.75 4.19 -1.68
C LEU A 260 16.75 3.11 -2.14
N ARG A 261 18.05 3.24 -1.84
CA ARG A 261 19.01 2.16 -2.08
C ARG A 261 18.74 0.90 -1.27
N ASP A 262 18.17 1.07 -0.07
CA ASP A 262 17.77 -0.04 0.79
C ASP A 262 16.43 -0.68 0.34
N HIS A 263 15.73 -0.01 -0.60
CA HIS A 263 14.44 -0.43 -1.12
C HIS A 263 14.42 -0.46 -2.67
N PRO A 264 15.16 -1.35 -3.33
CA PRO A 264 15.40 -1.31 -4.78
C PRO A 264 14.14 -1.41 -5.65
N ALA A 265 13.05 -1.99 -5.12
CA ALA A 265 11.77 -2.07 -5.82
C ALA A 265 10.80 -0.90 -5.48
N LEU A 266 11.25 0.11 -4.76
CA LEU A 266 10.46 1.29 -4.43
C LEU A 266 10.85 2.46 -5.33
N ARG A 267 9.86 3.23 -5.76
CA ARG A 267 10.04 4.42 -6.61
C ARG A 267 9.27 5.58 -6.02
N ILE A 268 9.83 6.78 -6.12
CA ILE A 268 9.19 8.03 -5.68
C ILE A 268 9.34 9.09 -6.78
N ALA A 269 8.21 9.64 -7.22
CA ALA A 269 8.17 10.86 -8.02
C ALA A 269 7.73 12.03 -7.13
N LEU A 270 8.50 13.10 -7.11
CA LEU A 270 8.29 14.27 -6.25
C LEU A 270 7.95 15.49 -7.10
N GLY A 271 6.86 16.18 -6.76
CA GLY A 271 6.47 17.45 -7.38
C GLY A 271 7.28 18.63 -6.89
N GLU A 272 6.85 19.84 -7.23
CA GLU A 272 7.43 21.09 -6.72
C GLU A 272 6.59 21.65 -5.57
N PRO A 273 7.21 22.19 -4.51
CA PRO A 273 6.49 22.85 -3.45
C PRO A 273 5.67 24.04 -3.97
N SER A 274 4.38 24.05 -3.69
CA SER A 274 3.47 25.13 -4.11
C SER A 274 2.45 25.43 -3.01
N SER A 275 1.83 26.63 -3.02
CA SER A 275 1.00 27.10 -1.91
C SER A 275 -0.48 27.22 -2.27
N GLY A 276 -1.35 27.01 -1.27
CA GLY A 276 -2.81 27.14 -1.40
C GLY A 276 -3.44 25.98 -2.15
N LEU A 277 -4.75 26.07 -2.44
CA LEU A 277 -5.50 25.04 -3.14
C LEU A 277 -4.95 24.75 -4.54
N ASP A 278 -4.60 25.80 -5.29
CA ASP A 278 -3.99 25.60 -6.62
C ASP A 278 -2.60 24.98 -6.52
N GLY A 279 -1.88 25.30 -5.45
CA GLY A 279 -0.60 24.67 -5.13
C GLY A 279 -0.74 23.20 -4.78
N PHE A 280 -1.78 22.80 -4.04
CA PHE A 280 -2.10 21.40 -3.75
C PHE A 280 -2.32 20.60 -5.05
N ARG A 281 -3.02 21.19 -6.01
CA ARG A 281 -3.25 20.61 -7.35
C ARG A 281 -1.99 20.57 -8.19
N GLN A 282 -1.25 21.70 -8.21
CA GLN A 282 -0.07 21.84 -9.08
C GLN A 282 1.04 20.87 -8.69
N THR A 283 1.37 20.78 -7.40
CA THR A 283 2.43 19.87 -6.96
C THR A 283 2.12 18.40 -7.28
N PHE A 284 0.84 18.02 -7.28
CA PHE A 284 0.44 16.67 -7.69
C PHE A 284 0.59 16.44 -9.19
N ARG A 285 0.17 17.40 -10.02
CA ARG A 285 0.41 17.36 -11.48
C ARG A 285 1.90 17.25 -11.81
N ASP A 286 2.74 17.96 -11.07
CA ASP A 286 4.18 17.89 -11.24
C ASP A 286 4.73 16.50 -10.88
N ALA A 287 4.25 15.91 -9.78
CA ALA A 287 4.61 14.54 -9.39
C ALA A 287 4.12 13.49 -10.42
N GLN A 288 2.91 13.67 -10.99
CA GLN A 288 2.42 12.81 -12.07
C GLN A 288 3.32 12.89 -13.31
N ARG A 289 3.65 14.09 -13.78
CA ARG A 289 4.56 14.27 -14.91
C ARG A 289 5.92 13.63 -14.68
N ALA A 290 6.46 13.78 -13.46
CA ALA A 290 7.72 13.13 -13.09
C ALA A 290 7.60 11.59 -13.14
N ARG A 291 6.48 11.00 -12.67
CA ARG A 291 6.19 9.58 -12.79
C ARG A 291 6.06 9.12 -14.26
N ASP A 292 5.35 9.91 -15.08
CA ASP A 292 5.12 9.58 -16.49
C ASP A 292 6.44 9.59 -17.28
N VAL A 293 7.34 10.54 -16.97
CA VAL A 293 8.72 10.54 -17.52
C VAL A 293 9.48 9.29 -17.07
N ALA A 294 9.36 8.87 -15.80
CA ALA A 294 10.00 7.64 -15.33
C ALA A 294 9.49 6.39 -16.05
N ALA A 295 8.19 6.34 -16.37
CA ALA A 295 7.58 5.21 -17.06
C ALA A 295 8.02 5.06 -18.52
N THR A 296 8.46 6.14 -19.16
CA THR A 296 8.87 6.18 -20.58
C THR A 296 10.36 6.37 -20.79
N GLY A 297 11.10 6.68 -19.71
CA GLY A 297 12.51 7.02 -19.78
C GLY A 297 13.45 5.86 -20.07
N ALA A 298 14.69 6.20 -20.41
CA ALA A 298 15.78 5.26 -20.67
C ALA A 298 16.28 4.55 -19.41
N ASP A 299 15.93 5.05 -18.24
CA ASP A 299 16.32 4.49 -16.93
C ASP A 299 15.07 4.14 -16.12
N PRO A 300 14.46 2.95 -16.38
CA PRO A 300 13.27 2.50 -15.65
C PRO A 300 13.58 2.17 -14.17
N ASP A 301 14.86 2.02 -13.81
CA ASP A 301 15.28 1.70 -12.45
C ASP A 301 15.55 2.93 -11.59
N ARG A 302 15.40 4.12 -12.14
CA ARG A 302 15.57 5.38 -11.40
C ARG A 302 14.60 5.43 -10.22
N ALA A 303 15.13 5.35 -9.01
CA ALA A 303 14.34 5.22 -7.79
C ALA A 303 13.68 6.55 -7.35
N LEU A 304 14.35 7.68 -7.50
CA LEU A 304 13.86 9.02 -7.17
C LEU A 304 13.80 9.91 -8.40
N ILE A 305 12.62 10.42 -8.70
CA ILE A 305 12.38 11.34 -9.81
C ILE A 305 11.90 12.66 -9.24
N LEU A 306 12.74 13.71 -9.38
CA LEU A 306 12.39 15.07 -8.99
C LEU A 306 11.83 15.80 -10.22
N HIS A 307 10.63 16.37 -10.11
CA HIS A 307 10.03 17.16 -11.19
C HIS A 307 10.96 18.26 -11.68
N SER A 308 11.66 18.98 -10.76
CA SER A 308 12.65 20.02 -11.12
C SER A 308 13.71 19.55 -12.11
N ARG A 309 14.08 18.28 -12.09
CA ARG A 309 15.08 17.71 -13.00
C ARG A 309 14.50 17.24 -14.33
N VAL A 310 13.18 17.05 -14.42
CA VAL A 310 12.50 16.48 -15.60
C VAL A 310 11.33 17.33 -16.11
N ALA A 311 11.20 18.56 -15.63
CA ALA A 311 10.05 19.43 -15.91
C ALA A 311 9.76 19.59 -17.40
N LEU A 312 10.78 19.84 -18.23
CA LEU A 312 10.61 20.00 -19.67
C LEU A 312 10.16 18.69 -20.34
N ALA A 313 10.76 17.56 -19.98
CA ALA A 313 10.33 16.25 -20.47
C ALA A 313 8.91 15.93 -20.03
N GLY A 314 8.53 16.28 -18.79
CA GLY A 314 7.19 16.14 -18.25
C GLY A 314 6.12 16.94 -18.98
N LEU A 315 6.47 18.06 -19.61
CA LEU A 315 5.56 18.82 -20.49
C LEU A 315 5.40 18.18 -21.88
N LEU A 316 6.32 17.33 -22.28
CA LEU A 316 6.38 16.72 -23.60
C LEU A 316 5.97 15.26 -23.63
N VAL A 317 5.85 14.62 -22.46
CA VAL A 317 5.60 13.18 -22.33
C VAL A 317 4.28 12.74 -22.99
N ASP A 318 3.25 13.58 -22.98
CA ASP A 318 1.96 13.29 -23.59
C ASP A 318 2.00 13.30 -25.15
N HIS A 319 3.09 13.82 -25.73
CA HIS A 319 3.25 14.01 -27.17
C HIS A 319 4.47 13.25 -27.73
N LEU A 320 4.77 12.05 -27.19
CA LEU A 320 5.97 11.29 -27.52
C LEU A 320 6.19 11.05 -29.02
N THR A 321 5.12 10.81 -29.77
CA THR A 321 5.22 10.57 -31.22
C THR A 321 5.72 11.82 -31.95
N ASP A 322 5.15 12.98 -31.65
CA ASP A 322 5.53 14.24 -32.31
C ASP A 322 6.92 14.69 -31.86
N VAL A 323 7.22 14.54 -30.56
CA VAL A 323 8.54 14.86 -29.98
C VAL A 323 9.63 14.00 -30.61
N ARG A 324 9.38 12.69 -30.78
CA ARG A 324 10.31 11.78 -31.45
C ARG A 324 10.55 12.18 -32.91
N ALA A 325 9.48 12.47 -33.65
CA ALA A 325 9.60 12.87 -35.03
C ALA A 325 10.35 14.22 -35.18
N TRP A 326 10.10 15.16 -34.25
CA TRP A 326 10.81 16.43 -34.22
C TRP A 326 12.30 16.25 -33.86
N ALA A 327 12.59 15.49 -32.79
CA ALA A 327 13.97 15.22 -32.37
C ALA A 327 14.76 14.49 -33.48
N GLY A 328 14.10 13.57 -34.20
CA GLY A 328 14.71 12.91 -35.37
C GLY A 328 15.11 13.88 -36.49
N ARG A 329 14.28 14.89 -36.73
CA ARG A 329 14.64 15.95 -37.73
C ARG A 329 15.79 16.87 -37.24
N VAL A 330 15.82 17.14 -35.94
CA VAL A 330 16.85 18.01 -35.34
C VAL A 330 18.20 17.30 -35.23
N LEU A 331 18.20 16.06 -34.75
CA LEU A 331 19.43 15.31 -34.45
C LEU A 331 19.92 14.45 -35.62
N GLY A 332 19.04 14.10 -36.57
CA GLY A 332 19.41 13.25 -37.71
C GLY A 332 20.10 11.94 -37.25
N ASP A 333 21.21 11.61 -37.88
CA ASP A 333 22.00 10.42 -37.56
C ASP A 333 22.57 10.38 -36.14
N LEU A 334 22.63 11.54 -35.44
CA LEU A 334 23.03 11.60 -34.04
C LEU A 334 21.99 10.97 -33.11
N MET A 335 20.77 10.66 -33.59
CA MET A 335 19.73 9.98 -32.81
C MET A 335 19.85 8.44 -32.82
N ARG A 336 20.77 7.85 -33.58
CA ARG A 336 20.99 6.41 -33.62
C ARG A 336 21.27 5.83 -32.22
N ASP A 337 20.88 4.56 -31.99
CA ASP A 337 20.97 3.90 -30.69
C ASP A 337 22.17 2.95 -30.61
N ASP A 338 23.24 3.23 -31.35
CA ASP A 338 24.51 2.54 -31.18
C ASP A 338 25.36 3.21 -30.07
N GLU A 339 26.20 2.40 -29.42
CA GLU A 339 27.00 2.84 -28.28
C GLU A 339 27.90 4.05 -28.58
N ALA A 340 28.43 4.14 -29.79
CA ALA A 340 29.28 5.24 -30.21
C ALA A 340 28.48 6.55 -30.29
N THR A 341 27.28 6.50 -30.89
CA THR A 341 26.41 7.66 -31.05
C THR A 341 25.79 8.11 -29.72
N VAL A 342 25.44 7.17 -28.82
CA VAL A 342 25.01 7.49 -27.44
C VAL A 342 26.11 8.29 -26.74
N ARG A 343 27.38 7.86 -26.80
CA ARG A 343 28.52 8.57 -26.20
C ARG A 343 28.73 9.95 -26.81
N LEU A 344 28.44 10.12 -28.10
CA LEU A 344 28.51 11.45 -28.74
C LEU A 344 27.44 12.37 -28.17
N ARG A 345 26.17 11.92 -28.07
CA ARG A 345 25.07 12.70 -27.47
C ARG A 345 25.40 13.13 -26.05
N GLU A 346 25.85 12.20 -25.20
CA GLU A 346 26.26 12.51 -23.83
C GLU A 346 27.37 13.58 -23.79
N THR A 347 28.37 13.44 -24.67
CA THR A 347 29.47 14.41 -24.74
C THR A 347 29.00 15.79 -25.18
N VAL A 348 28.13 15.86 -26.19
CA VAL A 348 27.54 17.12 -26.66
C VAL A 348 26.71 17.77 -25.57
N GLN A 349 25.88 17.01 -24.89
CA GLN A 349 25.03 17.50 -23.79
C GLN A 349 25.89 18.11 -22.67
N VAL A 350 26.95 17.40 -22.24
CA VAL A 350 27.86 17.90 -21.19
C VAL A 350 28.61 19.12 -21.68
N PHE A 351 29.04 19.17 -22.95
CA PHE A 351 29.73 20.30 -23.56
C PHE A 351 28.84 21.56 -23.63
N LEU A 352 27.57 21.40 -24.03
CA LEU A 352 26.60 22.50 -24.06
C LEU A 352 26.27 22.99 -22.65
N ASN A 353 26.09 22.09 -21.68
CA ASN A 353 25.91 22.41 -20.27
C ASN A 353 27.13 23.08 -19.62
N ALA A 354 28.33 22.84 -20.17
CA ALA A 354 29.57 23.53 -19.81
C ALA A 354 29.76 24.85 -20.59
N ARG A 355 28.68 25.39 -21.18
CA ARG A 355 28.70 26.64 -22.00
C ARG A 355 29.69 26.62 -23.14
N GLY A 356 29.99 25.46 -23.73
CA GLY A 356 30.94 25.29 -24.80
C GLY A 356 32.40 25.21 -24.35
N SER A 357 32.66 25.03 -23.06
CA SER A 357 34.02 24.87 -22.53
C SER A 357 34.48 23.41 -22.69
N PHE A 358 35.44 23.17 -23.58
CA PHE A 358 36.04 21.85 -23.75
C PHE A 358 36.78 21.35 -22.50
N THR A 359 37.38 22.26 -21.74
CA THR A 359 38.10 21.94 -20.51
C THR A 359 37.15 21.50 -19.40
N ASP A 360 36.05 22.24 -19.19
CA ASP A 360 35.06 21.90 -18.15
C ASP A 360 34.29 20.66 -18.54
N ALA A 361 33.95 20.45 -19.80
CA ALA A 361 33.30 19.23 -20.28
C ALA A 361 34.23 18.03 -20.10
N ALA A 362 35.51 18.14 -20.40
CA ALA A 362 36.50 17.09 -20.20
C ALA A 362 36.64 16.69 -18.72
N ALA A 363 36.64 17.66 -17.80
CA ALA A 363 36.68 17.44 -16.38
C ALA A 363 35.42 16.67 -15.90
N ARG A 364 34.22 17.06 -16.33
CA ARG A 364 32.96 16.43 -15.99
C ARG A 364 32.81 14.99 -16.53
N LEU A 365 33.35 14.73 -17.72
CA LEU A 365 33.33 13.43 -18.38
C LEU A 365 34.49 12.52 -17.96
N HIS A 366 35.42 13.01 -17.15
CA HIS A 366 36.69 12.33 -16.79
C HIS A 366 37.48 11.82 -17.99
N VAL A 367 37.56 12.64 -19.05
CA VAL A 367 38.33 12.31 -20.27
C VAL A 367 39.28 13.45 -20.63
N HIS A 368 40.20 13.20 -21.58
CA HIS A 368 41.10 14.24 -22.06
C HIS A 368 40.36 15.27 -22.96
N LYS A 369 40.75 16.53 -22.93
CA LYS A 369 40.17 17.62 -23.72
C LYS A 369 40.10 17.28 -25.22
N ASN A 370 41.13 16.66 -25.78
CA ASN A 370 41.15 16.25 -27.19
C ASN A 370 40.07 15.23 -27.53
N THR A 371 39.69 14.36 -26.58
CA THR A 371 38.59 13.40 -26.74
C THR A 371 37.25 14.13 -26.87
N VAL A 372 37.03 15.16 -26.05
CA VAL A 372 35.82 15.98 -26.16
C VAL A 372 35.78 16.70 -27.51
N HIS A 373 36.91 17.30 -27.91
CA HIS A 373 37.02 17.96 -29.21
C HIS A 373 36.69 17.03 -30.38
N TYR A 374 37.27 15.84 -30.38
CA TYR A 374 37.00 14.82 -31.39
C TYR A 374 35.52 14.42 -31.42
N ARG A 375 34.92 14.15 -30.25
CA ARG A 375 33.51 13.72 -30.16
C ARG A 375 32.54 14.82 -30.58
N VAL A 376 32.77 16.07 -30.18
CA VAL A 376 31.97 17.24 -30.62
C VAL A 376 32.01 17.38 -32.12
N ARG A 377 33.22 17.37 -32.73
CA ARG A 377 33.38 17.44 -34.18
C ARG A 377 32.68 16.32 -34.91
N LYS A 378 32.78 15.09 -34.37
CA LYS A 378 32.08 13.94 -34.94
C LYS A 378 30.55 14.04 -34.85
N ALA A 379 30.04 14.63 -33.79
CA ALA A 379 28.60 14.92 -33.62
C ALA A 379 28.15 16.00 -34.66
N GLU A 380 28.92 17.07 -34.88
CA GLU A 380 28.62 18.08 -35.89
C GLU A 380 28.63 17.48 -37.31
N GLU A 381 29.53 16.52 -37.61
CA GLU A 381 29.51 15.79 -38.88
C GLU A 381 28.21 14.99 -39.08
N LEU A 382 27.69 14.37 -38.02
CA LEU A 382 26.40 13.62 -38.06
C LEU A 382 25.18 14.55 -38.13
N LEU A 383 25.27 15.74 -37.53
CA LEU A 383 24.23 16.77 -37.61
C LEU A 383 24.21 17.47 -38.96
N GLY A 384 25.36 17.55 -39.65
CA GLY A 384 25.53 18.29 -40.90
C GLY A 384 25.76 19.80 -40.74
N HIS A 385 25.81 20.30 -39.51
CA HIS A 385 26.01 21.70 -39.18
C HIS A 385 26.66 21.87 -37.78
N PRO A 386 27.26 23.05 -37.50
CA PRO A 386 27.83 23.33 -36.19
C PRO A 386 26.77 23.35 -35.07
N LEU A 387 27.20 23.01 -33.83
CA LEU A 387 26.34 23.05 -32.64
C LEU A 387 25.84 24.46 -32.27
N THR A 388 26.45 25.48 -32.82
CA THR A 388 26.03 26.88 -32.62
C THR A 388 24.80 27.24 -33.45
N GLU A 389 24.53 26.50 -34.50
CA GLU A 389 23.34 26.62 -35.32
C GLU A 389 22.19 25.80 -34.72
N ASN A 390 21.02 26.42 -34.56
CA ASN A 390 19.84 25.80 -33.91
C ASN A 390 20.13 25.23 -32.52
N ARG A 391 21.03 25.85 -31.77
CA ARG A 391 21.55 25.37 -30.49
C ARG A 391 20.43 24.96 -29.50
N LEU A 392 19.38 25.78 -29.36
CA LEU A 392 18.26 25.51 -28.44
C LEU A 392 17.54 24.20 -28.81
N ASP A 393 17.26 24.01 -30.10
CA ASP A 393 16.59 22.81 -30.57
C ASP A 393 17.43 21.55 -30.32
N ILE A 394 18.76 21.64 -30.52
CA ILE A 394 19.69 20.56 -30.24
C ILE A 394 19.70 20.24 -28.73
N GLU A 395 19.79 21.25 -27.86
CA GLU A 395 19.80 21.08 -26.41
C GLU A 395 18.50 20.39 -25.93
N VAL A 396 17.34 20.85 -26.43
CA VAL A 396 16.02 20.24 -26.06
C VAL A 396 15.88 18.83 -26.63
N ALA A 397 16.29 18.58 -27.87
CA ALA A 397 16.23 17.26 -28.47
C ALA A 397 17.14 16.25 -27.75
N LEU A 398 18.35 16.64 -27.38
CA LEU A 398 19.27 15.81 -26.59
C LEU A 398 18.68 15.50 -25.21
N LEU A 399 18.13 16.51 -24.53
CA LEU A 399 17.50 16.34 -23.22
C LEU A 399 16.31 15.38 -23.29
N THR A 400 15.44 15.51 -24.29
CA THR A 400 14.27 14.64 -24.46
C THR A 400 14.69 13.21 -24.81
N CYS A 401 15.70 13.02 -25.66
CA CYS A 401 16.27 11.70 -25.92
C CYS A 401 16.78 11.03 -24.64
N ALA A 402 17.50 11.78 -23.81
CA ALA A 402 18.07 11.25 -22.56
C ALA A 402 17.00 10.94 -21.50
N GLN A 403 15.99 11.79 -21.35
CA GLN A 403 14.99 11.66 -20.29
C GLN A 403 13.78 10.79 -20.66
N LEU A 404 13.42 10.76 -21.95
CA LEU A 404 12.26 9.99 -22.44
C LEU A 404 12.66 8.70 -23.19
N GLY A 405 13.95 8.37 -23.27
CA GLY A 405 14.43 7.17 -23.95
C GLY A 405 14.09 7.13 -25.44
N LEU A 406 14.06 8.31 -26.11
CA LEU A 406 13.67 8.37 -27.50
C LEU A 406 14.75 7.76 -28.41
N LYS A 407 14.34 6.82 -29.26
CA LYS A 407 15.16 6.16 -30.26
C LYS A 407 14.81 6.65 -31.66
N HIS A 408 15.76 6.51 -32.61
CA HIS A 408 15.55 6.91 -34.00
C HIS A 408 14.28 6.24 -34.59
N PRO A 409 13.46 6.96 -35.37
CA PRO A 409 12.21 6.41 -35.93
C PRO A 409 12.37 5.13 -36.74
N ASP A 410 13.50 4.95 -37.42
CA ASP A 410 13.74 3.76 -38.27
C ASP A 410 13.96 2.46 -37.49
N HIS A 411 14.32 2.50 -36.23
CA HIS A 411 14.39 1.29 -35.37
C HIS A 411 13.02 0.64 -35.12
N LEU A 412 11.94 1.43 -35.14
CA LEU A 412 10.56 0.88 -34.98
C LEU A 412 10.07 0.13 -36.20
N ARG A 413 10.69 0.31 -37.39
CA ARG A 413 10.37 -0.45 -38.60
C ARG A 413 11.03 -1.83 -38.62
N GLY A 414 12.19 -1.99 -37.95
CA GLY A 414 12.90 -3.26 -37.81
C GLY A 414 12.19 -4.27 -36.91
N ASP A 415 11.65 -3.81 -35.77
CA ASP A 415 10.99 -4.69 -34.79
C ASP A 415 9.59 -5.15 -35.27
N ALA A 416 8.91 -4.35 -36.12
CA ALA A 416 7.63 -4.75 -36.72
C ALA A 416 7.78 -5.77 -37.85
N ALA A 417 8.94 -5.84 -38.51
CA ALA A 417 9.21 -6.82 -39.58
C ALA A 417 9.67 -8.19 -39.04
N GLY A 418 10.29 -8.22 -37.82
CA GLY A 418 10.74 -9.47 -37.18
C GLY A 418 9.64 -10.28 -36.51
N SER A 419 8.44 -9.71 -36.28
CA SER A 419 7.30 -10.43 -35.67
C SER A 419 6.33 -11.04 -36.68
N ALA A 420 6.49 -10.76 -37.96
CA ALA A 420 5.63 -11.28 -39.03
C ALA A 420 6.13 -12.61 -39.65
N ASP A 421 7.38 -13.01 -39.34
CA ASP A 421 7.96 -14.27 -39.88
C ASP A 421 7.97 -15.42 -38.85
N ALA A 422 7.31 -15.27 -37.72
CA ALA A 422 7.18 -16.28 -36.65
C ALA A 422 5.73 -16.65 -36.31
N ALA A 423 4.80 -16.60 -37.31
CA ALA A 423 3.43 -17.09 -37.17
C ALA A 423 3.14 -18.19 -38.20
#